data_28ebccbea334ebbc73a28a7d15f3cd23
#
_entry.id   28ebccbea334ebbc73a28a7d15f3cd23
#
_cell.length_a   1.000
_cell.length_b   1.000
_cell.length_c   1.000
_cell.angle_alpha   90.00
_cell.angle_beta   90.00
_cell.angle_gamma   90.00
#
_symmetry.space_group_name_H-M   'P 1'
#
loop_
_entity.id
_entity.type
_entity.pdbx_description
1 polymer ?
#
loop_
_entity_poly.entity_id
_entity_poly.type
_entity_poly.pdbx_seq_one_letter_code
_entity_poly.pdbx_strand_id
1 'polypeptide(L)'
;MSISHGKKYNQAITLIEKDRVYSVKEAVDLLERTNTVKFDPTIEIHFNLNIDPRQADQLVRSTLSLPNGTGKTKKIGAFTDLGNEAELKAAWVTIAGGDDLIDAVLQNKIDFEIAIATPGMMKKMGKVAKVLGPKGLMPNPKAGTVGEDLLAIVKELSAGRFEFKNDKQGNVHSIVGKLSFGAAKLEENIGFFLKTMKAARPTGLKGGTAFVKSIYICNAMGPGIKLDANI
;
A
#
# COMPACT_ATOMS: atom_id res chain seq x y z
N MET A 1 19.24 10.88 -23.52
CA MET A 1 20.17 9.85 -22.99
C MET A 1 19.39 8.56 -22.82
N SER A 2 19.77 7.47 -23.49
CA SER A 2 19.17 6.15 -23.25
C SER A 2 19.74 5.61 -21.93
N ILE A 3 18.86 5.28 -20.99
CA ILE A 3 19.26 4.64 -19.74
C ILE A 3 19.76 3.24 -20.09
N SER A 4 21.05 2.96 -19.84
CA SER A 4 21.62 1.63 -20.04
C SER A 4 21.23 0.74 -18.86
N HIS A 5 20.38 -0.24 -19.09
CA HIS A 5 20.03 -1.24 -18.10
C HIS A 5 21.00 -2.41 -18.08
N GLY A 6 21.06 -3.14 -16.95
CA GLY A 6 21.89 -4.33 -16.82
C GLY A 6 21.43 -5.48 -17.75
N LYS A 7 22.34 -6.42 -18.06
CA LYS A 7 22.11 -7.55 -18.99
C LYS A 7 20.84 -8.34 -18.66
N LYS A 8 20.60 -8.67 -17.38
CA LYS A 8 19.41 -9.44 -16.94
C LYS A 8 18.12 -8.70 -17.19
N TYR A 9 18.07 -7.39 -16.92
CA TYR A 9 16.90 -6.56 -17.20
C TYR A 9 16.62 -6.50 -18.69
N ASN A 10 17.65 -6.33 -19.52
CA ASN A 10 17.51 -6.31 -20.98
C ASN A 10 16.98 -7.64 -21.53
N GLN A 11 17.39 -8.78 -20.95
CA GLN A 11 16.82 -10.08 -21.28
C GLN A 11 15.33 -10.21 -20.87
N ALA A 12 14.98 -9.72 -19.68
CA ALA A 12 13.60 -9.76 -19.20
C ALA A 12 12.67 -8.88 -20.05
N ILE A 13 13.12 -7.69 -20.48
CA ILE A 13 12.29 -6.78 -21.27
C ILE A 13 12.02 -7.31 -22.69
N THR A 14 12.88 -8.17 -23.25
CA THR A 14 12.64 -8.79 -24.55
C THR A 14 11.47 -9.79 -24.56
N LEU A 15 11.05 -10.25 -23.37
CA LEU A 15 9.88 -11.15 -23.23
C LEU A 15 8.55 -10.36 -23.25
N ILE A 16 8.60 -9.03 -23.16
CA ILE A 16 7.44 -8.16 -23.15
C ILE A 16 7.37 -7.44 -24.50
N GLU A 17 6.26 -7.61 -25.19
CA GLU A 17 6.01 -6.88 -26.43
C GLU A 17 5.72 -5.41 -26.11
N LYS A 18 6.45 -4.52 -26.79
CA LYS A 18 6.30 -3.08 -26.60
C LYS A 18 4.89 -2.67 -27.01
N ASP A 19 4.27 -1.82 -26.20
CA ASP A 19 2.92 -1.25 -26.41
C ASP A 19 1.75 -2.26 -26.37
N ARG A 20 2.01 -3.55 -26.19
CA ARG A 20 0.96 -4.54 -25.97
C ARG A 20 0.31 -4.36 -24.61
N VAL A 21 -1.01 -4.50 -24.58
CA VAL A 21 -1.81 -4.53 -23.36
C VAL A 21 -2.12 -5.99 -23.03
N TYR A 22 -1.83 -6.40 -21.82
CA TYR A 22 -1.97 -7.78 -21.33
C TYR A 22 -3.18 -7.92 -20.41
N SER A 23 -3.81 -9.07 -20.46
CA SER A 23 -4.78 -9.47 -19.43
C SER A 23 -4.08 -9.74 -18.10
N VAL A 24 -4.83 -9.74 -16.99
CA VAL A 24 -4.25 -10.03 -15.67
C VAL A 24 -3.54 -11.38 -15.63
N LYS A 25 -4.14 -12.41 -16.24
CA LYS A 25 -3.58 -13.76 -16.31
C LYS A 25 -2.25 -13.80 -17.07
N GLU A 26 -2.23 -13.25 -18.29
CA GLU A 26 -1.01 -13.19 -19.10
C GLU A 26 0.10 -12.40 -18.39
N ALA A 27 -0.27 -11.30 -17.70
CA ALA A 27 0.69 -10.48 -16.96
C ALA A 27 1.30 -11.23 -15.77
N VAL A 28 0.50 -12.01 -15.05
CA VAL A 28 0.99 -12.83 -13.93
C VAL A 28 1.95 -13.92 -14.43
N ASP A 29 1.65 -14.60 -15.54
CA ASP A 29 2.56 -15.56 -16.16
C ASP A 29 3.88 -14.91 -16.61
N LEU A 30 3.79 -13.67 -17.12
CA LEU A 30 4.98 -12.90 -17.50
C LEU A 30 5.81 -12.48 -16.29
N LEU A 31 5.20 -12.17 -15.13
CA LEU A 31 5.93 -11.84 -13.91
C LEU A 31 6.86 -12.99 -13.48
N GLU A 32 6.44 -14.23 -13.58
CA GLU A 32 7.29 -15.39 -13.28
C GLU A 32 8.47 -15.49 -14.25
N ARG A 33 8.20 -15.32 -15.55
CA ARG A 33 9.22 -15.42 -16.61
C ARG A 33 10.20 -14.26 -16.63
N THR A 34 9.79 -13.08 -16.20
CA THR A 34 10.63 -11.87 -16.14
C THR A 34 11.36 -11.72 -14.80
N ASN A 35 11.21 -12.68 -13.89
CA ASN A 35 11.94 -12.66 -12.62
C ASN A 35 13.45 -12.84 -12.84
N THR A 36 14.22 -11.85 -12.44
CA THR A 36 15.69 -11.84 -12.57
C THR A 36 16.43 -11.94 -11.25
N VAL A 37 15.69 -11.93 -10.13
CA VAL A 37 16.25 -11.91 -8.78
C VAL A 37 16.20 -13.29 -8.12
N LYS A 38 17.06 -13.50 -7.12
CA LYS A 38 17.15 -14.77 -6.38
C LYS A 38 16.30 -14.78 -5.10
N PHE A 39 15.87 -13.61 -4.63
CA PHE A 39 14.97 -13.48 -3.49
C PHE A 39 13.52 -13.51 -3.97
N ASP A 40 12.57 -13.71 -3.07
CA ASP A 40 11.14 -13.64 -3.38
C ASP A 40 10.70 -12.19 -3.65
N PRO A 41 10.51 -11.79 -4.92
CA PRO A 41 10.23 -10.41 -5.25
C PRO A 41 8.81 -10.02 -4.85
N THR A 42 8.67 -8.77 -4.43
CA THR A 42 7.36 -8.15 -4.25
C THR A 42 6.77 -7.81 -5.61
N ILE A 43 5.49 -8.07 -5.78
CA ILE A 43 4.72 -7.65 -6.96
C ILE A 43 4.07 -6.31 -6.66
N GLU A 44 4.32 -5.35 -7.52
CA GLU A 44 3.83 -3.98 -7.39
C GLU A 44 2.88 -3.65 -8.54
N ILE A 45 1.83 -2.88 -8.23
CA ILE A 45 0.90 -2.34 -9.21
C ILE A 45 0.95 -0.82 -9.19
N HIS A 46 0.95 -0.23 -10.36
CA HIS A 46 1.07 1.21 -10.55
C HIS A 46 -0.06 1.70 -11.45
N PHE A 47 -0.82 2.68 -10.97
CA PHE A 47 -1.88 3.33 -11.72
C PHE A 47 -1.48 4.75 -12.07
N ASN A 48 -1.61 5.13 -13.31
CA ASN A 48 -1.58 6.53 -13.71
C ASN A 48 -3.03 6.99 -13.83
N LEU A 49 -3.42 7.93 -12.96
CA LEU A 49 -4.79 8.42 -12.87
C LEU A 49 -4.96 9.72 -13.65
N ASN A 50 -6.16 9.95 -14.16
CA ASN A 50 -6.52 11.19 -14.84
C ASN A 50 -7.17 12.17 -13.86
N ILE A 51 -6.42 12.56 -12.84
CA ILE A 51 -6.84 13.46 -11.77
C ILE A 51 -5.92 14.68 -11.70
N ASP A 52 -6.39 15.77 -11.11
CA ASP A 52 -5.54 16.89 -10.70
C ASP A 52 -5.27 16.81 -9.19
N PRO A 53 -4.06 16.41 -8.75
CA PRO A 53 -3.72 16.26 -7.34
C PRO A 53 -3.72 17.56 -6.53
N ARG A 54 -3.87 18.71 -7.19
CA ARG A 54 -3.99 20.03 -6.53
C ARG A 54 -5.40 20.29 -6.03
N GLN A 55 -6.40 19.59 -6.59
CA GLN A 55 -7.80 19.72 -6.22
C GLN A 55 -8.14 18.70 -5.14
N ALA A 56 -8.60 19.16 -3.98
CA ALA A 56 -8.88 18.30 -2.82
C ALA A 56 -10.01 17.29 -3.07
N ASP A 57 -10.93 17.59 -3.97
CA ASP A 57 -12.07 16.77 -4.38
C ASP A 57 -11.70 15.68 -5.41
N GLN A 58 -10.50 15.76 -5.99
CA GLN A 58 -9.94 14.77 -6.91
C GLN A 58 -8.89 13.85 -6.28
N LEU A 59 -8.56 14.05 -4.99
CA LEU A 59 -7.60 13.21 -4.31
C LEU A 59 -8.16 11.80 -4.10
N VAL A 60 -7.36 10.80 -4.47
CA VAL A 60 -7.66 9.39 -4.24
C VAL A 60 -6.92 8.93 -2.98
N ARG A 61 -7.69 8.59 -1.96
CA ARG A 61 -7.18 8.01 -0.72
C ARG A 61 -8.20 7.01 -0.20
N SER A 62 -7.81 5.75 -0.09
CA SER A 62 -8.69 4.69 0.37
C SER A 62 -7.90 3.59 1.08
N THR A 63 -8.60 2.68 1.71
CA THR A 63 -8.02 1.52 2.36
C THR A 63 -8.44 0.26 1.64
N LEU A 64 -7.58 -0.73 1.63
CA LEU A 64 -7.78 -2.01 0.98
C LEU A 64 -7.31 -3.13 1.91
N SER A 65 -8.09 -4.21 1.98
CA SER A 65 -7.66 -5.47 2.58
C SER A 65 -7.63 -6.52 1.48
N LEU A 66 -6.44 -6.96 1.11
CA LEU A 66 -6.29 -7.97 0.06
C LEU A 66 -6.71 -9.34 0.60
N PRO A 67 -7.46 -10.15 -0.18
CA PRO A 67 -7.95 -11.46 0.27
C PRO A 67 -6.82 -12.42 0.68
N ASN A 68 -5.68 -12.35 0.00
CA ASN A 68 -4.51 -13.19 0.30
C ASN A 68 -3.40 -12.41 1.05
N GLY A 69 -3.69 -11.20 1.55
CA GLY A 69 -2.72 -10.35 2.23
C GLY A 69 -1.61 -9.82 1.30
N THR A 70 -0.58 -9.22 1.89
CA THR A 70 0.58 -8.64 1.17
C THR A 70 1.86 -9.47 1.30
N GLY A 71 1.87 -10.51 2.15
CA GLY A 71 3.06 -11.33 2.45
C GLY A 71 4.09 -10.63 3.33
N LYS A 72 3.73 -9.51 3.97
CA LYS A 72 4.56 -8.84 4.97
C LYS A 72 3.78 -8.66 6.26
N THR A 73 4.33 -9.12 7.36
CA THR A 73 3.90 -8.72 8.71
C THR A 73 4.55 -7.40 9.06
N LYS A 74 3.74 -6.38 9.36
CA LYS A 74 4.24 -5.07 9.73
C LYS A 74 4.29 -4.95 11.25
N LYS A 75 5.31 -4.30 11.76
CA LYS A 75 5.41 -3.96 13.19
C LYS A 75 4.39 -2.88 13.52
N ILE A 76 3.52 -3.15 14.49
CA ILE A 76 2.45 -2.23 14.90
C ILE A 76 2.83 -1.58 16.22
N GLY A 77 2.73 -0.25 16.29
CA GLY A 77 2.81 0.56 17.50
C GLY A 77 1.43 1.05 17.91
N ALA A 78 0.98 0.74 19.12
CA ALA A 78 -0.33 1.13 19.62
C ALA A 78 -0.23 2.21 20.70
N PHE A 79 -0.88 3.34 20.46
CA PHE A 79 -1.00 4.45 21.40
C PHE A 79 -2.36 4.35 22.07
N THR A 80 -2.36 3.97 23.36
CA THR A 80 -3.58 3.73 24.14
C THR A 80 -3.56 4.49 25.46
N ASP A 81 -4.72 4.91 25.90
CA ASP A 81 -4.99 5.49 27.23
C ASP A 81 -5.94 4.60 28.05
N LEU A 82 -6.25 3.39 27.55
CA LEU A 82 -7.23 2.47 28.14
C LEU A 82 -6.60 1.43 29.09
N GLY A 83 -5.27 1.41 29.25
CA GLY A 83 -4.57 0.44 30.11
C GLY A 83 -4.58 -1.00 29.60
N ASN A 84 -4.91 -1.22 28.33
CA ASN A 84 -5.02 -2.55 27.69
C ASN A 84 -3.73 -2.98 26.96
N GLU A 85 -2.59 -2.46 27.36
CA GLU A 85 -1.29 -2.66 26.69
C GLU A 85 -0.87 -4.14 26.65
N ALA A 86 -1.16 -4.90 27.72
CA ALA A 86 -0.83 -6.32 27.81
C ALA A 86 -1.63 -7.15 26.77
N GLU A 87 -2.92 -6.85 26.60
CA GLU A 87 -3.78 -7.51 25.61
C GLU A 87 -3.35 -7.18 24.17
N LEU A 88 -2.98 -5.92 23.93
CA LEU A 88 -2.48 -5.48 22.64
C LEU A 88 -1.15 -6.16 22.26
N LYS A 89 -0.22 -6.30 23.21
CA LYS A 89 1.04 -7.04 23.02
C LYS A 89 0.79 -8.52 22.71
N ALA A 90 -0.20 -9.15 23.36
CA ALA A 90 -0.61 -10.52 23.06
C ALA A 90 -1.24 -10.65 21.66
N ALA A 91 -1.79 -9.57 21.11
CA ALA A 91 -2.44 -9.51 19.80
C ALA A 91 -1.53 -9.03 18.66
N TRP A 92 -0.20 -9.32 18.70
CA TRP A 92 0.78 -8.99 17.66
C TRP A 92 1.16 -7.49 17.56
N VAL A 93 0.89 -6.68 18.56
CA VAL A 93 1.41 -5.33 18.65
C VAL A 93 2.84 -5.36 19.16
N THR A 94 3.78 -4.76 18.44
CA THR A 94 5.20 -4.75 18.79
C THR A 94 5.45 -3.89 20.03
N ILE A 95 4.83 -2.71 20.07
CA ILE A 95 4.96 -1.76 21.17
C ILE A 95 3.59 -1.16 21.45
N ALA A 96 3.15 -1.22 22.70
CA ALA A 96 1.94 -0.54 23.17
C ALA A 96 2.28 0.33 24.38
N GLY A 97 1.75 1.55 24.41
CA GLY A 97 1.98 2.48 25.50
C GLY A 97 1.18 3.78 25.37
N GLY A 98 1.26 4.60 26.39
CA GLY A 98 0.61 5.91 26.49
C GLY A 98 1.59 7.07 26.27
N ASP A 99 1.73 7.92 27.29
CA ASP A 99 2.60 9.11 27.23
C ASP A 99 4.09 8.74 27.15
N ASP A 100 4.51 7.64 27.76
CA ASP A 100 5.85 7.05 27.66
C ASP A 100 6.26 6.70 26.24
N LEU A 101 5.34 6.15 25.45
CA LEU A 101 5.59 5.87 24.04
C LEU A 101 5.70 7.17 23.22
N ILE A 102 4.94 8.21 23.55
CA ILE A 102 5.07 9.53 22.94
C ILE A 102 6.46 10.10 23.19
N ASP A 103 6.96 10.01 24.43
CA ASP A 103 8.28 10.50 24.80
C ASP A 103 9.40 9.71 24.10
N ALA A 104 9.25 8.39 23.95
CA ALA A 104 10.17 7.58 23.16
C ALA A 104 10.23 8.01 21.69
N VAL A 105 9.09 8.32 21.09
CA VAL A 105 9.01 8.82 19.70
C VAL A 105 9.68 10.20 19.57
N LEU A 106 9.53 11.10 20.55
CA LEU A 106 10.24 12.39 20.57
C LEU A 106 11.76 12.21 20.58
N GLN A 107 12.25 11.14 21.24
CA GLN A 107 13.65 10.75 21.23
C GLN A 107 14.08 9.99 19.93
N ASN A 108 13.20 9.94 18.92
CA ASN A 108 13.42 9.20 17.67
C ASN A 108 13.56 7.67 17.83
N LYS A 109 13.12 7.10 18.95
CA LYS A 109 13.05 5.65 19.17
C LYS A 109 11.76 5.11 18.58
N ILE A 110 11.79 4.76 17.29
CA ILE A 110 10.63 4.28 16.52
C ILE A 110 10.95 2.88 16.02
N ASP A 111 10.33 1.86 16.59
CA ASP A 111 10.47 0.45 16.18
C ASP A 111 9.12 -0.12 15.72
N PHE A 112 8.36 0.66 14.95
CA PHE A 112 7.11 0.24 14.33
C PHE A 112 6.98 0.82 12.92
N GLU A 113 6.21 0.14 12.08
CA GLU A 113 5.93 0.51 10.69
C GLU A 113 4.51 1.03 10.49
N ILE A 114 3.62 0.77 11.43
CA ILE A 114 2.26 1.32 11.47
C ILE A 114 1.97 1.77 12.89
N ALA A 115 1.37 2.94 13.04
CA ALA A 115 0.85 3.41 14.31
C ALA A 115 -0.68 3.37 14.33
N ILE A 116 -1.23 2.85 15.40
CA ILE A 116 -2.67 2.93 15.72
C ILE A 116 -2.86 3.71 17.02
N ALA A 117 -3.99 4.38 17.16
CA ALA A 117 -4.24 5.20 18.33
C ALA A 117 -5.72 5.23 18.71
N THR A 118 -5.99 5.40 20.02
CA THR A 118 -7.31 5.80 20.48
C THR A 118 -7.59 7.27 20.15
N PRO A 119 -8.88 7.67 19.99
CA PRO A 119 -9.23 9.07 19.75
C PRO A 119 -8.73 10.00 20.87
N GLY A 120 -8.66 9.52 22.13
CA GLY A 120 -8.12 10.26 23.26
C GLY A 120 -6.63 10.57 23.09
N MET A 121 -5.83 9.59 22.66
CA MET A 121 -4.41 9.75 22.42
C MET A 121 -4.09 10.66 21.24
N MET A 122 -4.95 10.76 20.23
CA MET A 122 -4.73 11.62 19.06
C MET A 122 -4.48 13.08 19.43
N LYS A 123 -5.12 13.59 20.47
CA LYS A 123 -4.88 14.96 20.97
C LYS A 123 -3.45 15.13 21.49
N LYS A 124 -2.93 14.13 22.22
CA LYS A 124 -1.57 14.13 22.77
C LYS A 124 -0.52 13.91 21.67
N MET A 125 -0.85 13.11 20.64
CA MET A 125 0.04 12.83 19.51
C MET A 125 0.34 14.05 18.63
N GLY A 126 -0.37 15.16 18.79
CA GLY A 126 0.00 16.43 18.18
C GLY A 126 1.46 16.84 18.43
N LYS A 127 2.02 16.49 19.60
CA LYS A 127 3.42 16.75 19.98
C LYS A 127 4.42 16.01 19.06
N VAL A 128 4.08 14.79 18.63
CA VAL A 128 4.93 13.92 17.79
C VAL A 128 4.59 14.00 16.30
N ALA A 129 3.60 14.79 15.93
CA ALA A 129 3.17 14.93 14.53
C ALA A 129 4.31 15.40 13.60
N LYS A 130 5.22 16.25 14.10
CA LYS A 130 6.41 16.71 13.36
C LYS A 130 7.41 15.57 13.08
N VAL A 131 7.42 14.51 13.89
CA VAL A 131 8.30 13.34 13.74
C VAL A 131 7.63 12.25 12.91
N LEU A 132 6.38 11.90 13.24
CA LEU A 132 5.64 10.82 12.59
C LEU A 132 5.06 11.21 11.22
N GLY A 133 4.67 12.49 11.04
CA GLY A 133 4.07 13.00 9.81
C GLY A 133 4.95 12.80 8.55
N PRO A 134 6.19 13.31 8.54
CA PRO A 134 7.11 13.13 7.40
C PRO A 134 7.43 11.66 7.10
N LYS A 135 7.41 10.79 8.14
CA LYS A 135 7.64 9.34 8.00
C LYS A 135 6.39 8.58 7.52
N GLY A 136 5.23 9.25 7.43
CA GLY A 136 3.96 8.60 7.06
C GLY A 136 3.39 7.67 8.13
N LEU A 137 3.86 7.78 9.38
CA LEU A 137 3.49 6.90 10.50
C LEU A 137 2.37 7.50 11.39
N MET A 138 1.88 8.71 11.08
CA MET A 138 0.82 9.34 11.87
C MET A 138 -0.51 8.60 11.68
N PRO A 139 -1.17 8.14 12.77
CA PRO A 139 -2.49 7.53 12.67
C PRO A 139 -3.51 8.47 12.04
N ASN A 140 -4.43 7.91 11.27
CA ASN A 140 -5.43 8.68 10.55
C ASN A 140 -6.79 7.96 10.60
N PRO A 141 -7.89 8.65 10.99
CA PRO A 141 -9.23 8.08 10.97
C PRO A 141 -9.66 7.57 9.58
N LYS A 142 -9.28 8.30 8.51
CA LYS A 142 -9.58 7.89 7.12
C LYS A 142 -8.87 6.59 6.70
N ALA A 143 -7.71 6.31 7.30
CA ALA A 143 -6.98 5.06 7.10
C ALA A 143 -7.49 3.93 8.03
N GLY A 144 -8.45 4.23 8.93
CA GLY A 144 -8.95 3.29 9.90
C GLY A 144 -7.93 2.86 10.94
N THR A 145 -6.89 3.70 11.20
CA THR A 145 -5.85 3.45 12.21
C THR A 145 -6.14 4.19 13.52
N VAL A 146 -7.30 4.82 13.64
CA VAL A 146 -7.80 5.48 14.85
C VAL A 146 -9.17 4.92 15.19
N GLY A 147 -9.35 4.43 16.40
CA GLY A 147 -10.61 3.88 16.88
C GLY A 147 -10.55 3.50 18.36
N GLU A 148 -11.70 3.23 18.96
CA GLU A 148 -11.80 2.80 20.36
C GLU A 148 -11.39 1.34 20.53
N ASP A 149 -11.74 0.47 19.56
CA ASP A 149 -11.35 -0.93 19.57
C ASP A 149 -10.05 -1.14 18.77
N LEU A 150 -8.92 -1.01 19.45
CA LEU A 150 -7.62 -1.24 18.86
C LEU A 150 -7.37 -2.71 18.48
N LEU A 151 -8.01 -3.68 19.18
CA LEU A 151 -7.86 -5.10 18.88
C LEU A 151 -8.49 -5.46 17.53
N ALA A 152 -9.65 -4.91 17.21
CA ALA A 152 -10.27 -5.08 15.90
C ALA A 152 -9.38 -4.49 14.79
N ILE A 153 -8.83 -3.29 15.01
CA ILE A 153 -7.92 -2.64 14.07
C ILE A 153 -6.65 -3.48 13.84
N VAL A 154 -6.05 -4.04 14.90
CA VAL A 154 -4.88 -4.92 14.80
C VAL A 154 -5.19 -6.15 13.97
N LYS A 155 -6.35 -6.79 14.18
CA LYS A 155 -6.78 -7.96 13.40
C LYS A 155 -6.91 -7.62 11.90
N GLU A 156 -7.52 -6.48 11.57
CA GLU A 156 -7.66 -6.02 10.19
C GLU A 156 -6.30 -5.71 9.53
N LEU A 157 -5.40 -5.05 10.26
CA LEU A 157 -4.04 -4.77 9.78
C LEU A 157 -3.23 -6.05 9.58
N SER A 158 -3.38 -7.02 10.49
CA SER A 158 -2.75 -8.34 10.38
C SER A 158 -3.33 -9.16 9.21
N ALA A 159 -4.61 -8.97 8.87
CA ALA A 159 -5.24 -9.55 7.69
C ALA A 159 -4.79 -8.87 6.37
N GLY A 160 -3.87 -7.90 6.44
CA GLY A 160 -3.30 -7.26 5.25
C GLY A 160 -3.99 -5.98 4.80
N ARG A 161 -4.75 -5.32 5.70
CA ARG A 161 -5.29 -3.99 5.41
C ARG A 161 -4.17 -2.96 5.31
N PHE A 162 -4.19 -2.16 4.25
CA PHE A 162 -3.28 -1.03 4.07
C PHE A 162 -3.99 0.14 3.39
N GLU A 163 -3.39 1.31 3.51
CA GLU A 163 -3.85 2.52 2.84
C GLU A 163 -3.10 2.71 1.53
N PHE A 164 -3.82 3.14 0.49
CA PHE A 164 -3.22 3.66 -0.73
C PHE A 164 -3.71 5.09 -1.00
N LYS A 165 -2.84 5.89 -1.57
CA LYS A 165 -3.10 7.28 -1.93
C LYS A 165 -2.38 7.64 -3.22
N ASN A 166 -2.89 8.64 -3.93
CA ASN A 166 -2.17 9.19 -5.07
C ASN A 166 -0.97 10.06 -4.62
N ASP A 167 0.05 10.08 -5.45
CA ASP A 167 1.19 10.99 -5.33
C ASP A 167 0.87 12.40 -5.89
N LYS A 168 1.87 13.28 -5.92
CA LYS A 168 1.76 14.64 -6.46
C LYS A 168 1.59 14.68 -7.99
N GLN A 169 1.76 13.57 -8.68
CA GLN A 169 1.67 13.43 -10.13
C GLN A 169 0.40 12.69 -10.57
N GLY A 170 -0.45 12.30 -9.61
CA GLY A 170 -1.68 11.55 -9.88
C GLY A 170 -1.46 10.06 -10.07
N ASN A 171 -0.32 9.51 -9.60
CA ASN A 171 -0.09 8.07 -9.64
C ASN A 171 -0.42 7.43 -8.30
N VAL A 172 -0.84 6.17 -8.33
CA VAL A 172 -0.97 5.31 -7.16
C VAL A 172 -0.01 4.13 -7.31
N HIS A 173 0.82 3.92 -6.30
CA HIS A 173 1.77 2.82 -6.22
C HIS A 173 1.40 1.94 -5.04
N SER A 174 1.31 0.62 -5.26
CA SER A 174 0.93 -0.32 -4.21
C SER A 174 1.50 -1.71 -4.43
N ILE A 175 1.51 -2.49 -3.35
CA ILE A 175 1.93 -3.89 -3.34
C ILE A 175 0.69 -4.76 -3.46
N VAL A 176 0.75 -5.81 -4.28
CA VAL A 176 -0.34 -6.79 -4.45
C VAL A 176 0.03 -8.18 -3.94
N GLY A 177 1.28 -8.42 -3.57
CA GLY A 177 1.72 -9.68 -2.98
C GLY A 177 3.19 -9.98 -3.22
N LYS A 178 3.53 -11.25 -3.07
CA LYS A 178 4.84 -11.84 -3.34
C LYS A 178 4.72 -12.82 -4.50
N LEU A 179 5.80 -13.01 -5.27
CA LEU A 179 5.81 -13.98 -6.36
C LEU A 179 5.53 -15.40 -5.86
N SER A 180 5.99 -15.72 -4.65
CA SER A 180 5.75 -17.00 -3.97
C SER A 180 4.27 -17.32 -3.67
N PHE A 181 3.37 -16.36 -3.82
CA PHE A 181 1.93 -16.60 -3.66
C PHE A 181 1.35 -17.52 -4.75
N GLY A 182 2.01 -17.56 -5.92
CA GLY A 182 1.54 -18.26 -7.09
C GLY A 182 0.45 -17.48 -7.87
N ALA A 183 0.23 -17.91 -9.10
CA ALA A 183 -0.62 -17.18 -10.06
C ALA A 183 -2.05 -16.94 -9.55
N ALA A 184 -2.73 -17.96 -9.03
CA ALA A 184 -4.13 -17.85 -8.62
C ALA A 184 -4.37 -16.77 -7.53
N LYS A 185 -3.52 -16.73 -6.50
CA LYS A 185 -3.64 -15.74 -5.41
C LYS A 185 -3.28 -14.33 -5.87
N LEU A 186 -2.31 -14.20 -6.78
CA LEU A 186 -1.94 -12.92 -7.37
C LEU A 186 -3.06 -12.37 -8.27
N GLU A 187 -3.65 -13.21 -9.12
CA GLU A 187 -4.79 -12.84 -9.96
C GLU A 187 -5.97 -12.33 -9.11
N GLU A 188 -6.28 -13.04 -8.02
CA GLU A 188 -7.35 -12.65 -7.10
C GLU A 188 -7.06 -11.30 -6.43
N ASN A 189 -5.84 -11.10 -5.89
CA ASN A 189 -5.42 -9.86 -5.28
C ASN A 189 -5.46 -8.68 -6.27
N ILE A 190 -4.92 -8.88 -7.48
CA ILE A 190 -4.93 -7.86 -8.55
C ILE A 190 -6.37 -7.52 -8.92
N GLY A 191 -7.21 -8.52 -9.18
CA GLY A 191 -8.62 -8.32 -9.55
C GLY A 191 -9.40 -7.57 -8.47
N PHE A 192 -9.13 -7.87 -7.19
CA PHE A 192 -9.73 -7.15 -6.07
C PHE A 192 -9.26 -5.69 -5.99
N PHE A 193 -7.95 -5.45 -6.21
CA PHE A 193 -7.40 -4.10 -6.23
C PHE A 193 -8.00 -3.25 -7.37
N LEU A 194 -8.12 -3.83 -8.57
CA LEU A 194 -8.72 -3.18 -9.73
C LEU A 194 -10.16 -2.74 -9.45
N LYS A 195 -10.97 -3.62 -8.86
CA LYS A 195 -12.36 -3.31 -8.46
C LYS A 195 -12.42 -2.18 -7.43
N THR A 196 -11.54 -2.22 -6.42
CA THR A 196 -11.48 -1.18 -5.39
C THR A 196 -11.01 0.16 -5.95
N MET A 197 -10.05 0.15 -6.87
CA MET A 197 -9.60 1.37 -7.55
C MET A 197 -10.74 2.00 -8.37
N LYS A 198 -11.52 1.21 -9.08
CA LYS A 198 -12.71 1.69 -9.81
C LYS A 198 -13.73 2.34 -8.88
N ALA A 199 -14.00 1.71 -7.73
CA ALA A 199 -14.91 2.24 -6.71
C ALA A 199 -14.38 3.52 -6.03
N ALA A 200 -13.05 3.71 -5.99
CA ALA A 200 -12.41 4.88 -5.41
C ALA A 200 -12.37 6.10 -6.35
N ARG A 201 -13.11 6.07 -7.47
CA ARG A 201 -13.22 7.21 -8.39
C ARG A 201 -13.70 8.46 -7.63
N PRO A 202 -12.97 9.58 -7.68
CA PRO A 202 -13.35 10.79 -6.98
C PRO A 202 -14.56 11.47 -7.62
N THR A 203 -15.38 12.11 -6.80
CA THR A 203 -16.62 12.80 -7.22
C THR A 203 -16.33 14.06 -8.03
N GLY A 204 -15.18 14.72 -7.81
CA GLY A 204 -14.74 15.89 -8.54
C GLY A 204 -14.32 15.62 -9.99
N LEU A 205 -14.22 14.34 -10.41
CA LEU A 205 -13.89 14.00 -11.79
C LEU A 205 -15.13 14.06 -12.67
N LYS A 206 -15.11 14.90 -13.73
CA LYS A 206 -16.23 15.07 -14.65
C LYS A 206 -16.71 13.75 -15.23
N GLY A 207 -18.03 13.60 -15.38
CA GLY A 207 -18.65 12.46 -16.04
C GLY A 207 -18.11 12.24 -17.45
N GLY A 208 -17.93 10.98 -17.86
CA GLY A 208 -17.38 10.62 -19.17
C GLY A 208 -15.85 10.67 -19.31
N THR A 209 -15.14 11.24 -18.33
CA THR A 209 -13.67 11.24 -18.34
C THR A 209 -13.13 9.89 -17.86
N ALA A 210 -12.22 9.27 -18.59
CA ALA A 210 -11.55 8.05 -18.14
C ALA A 210 -10.77 8.37 -16.84
N PHE A 211 -11.03 7.58 -15.79
CA PHE A 211 -10.37 7.77 -14.48
C PHE A 211 -8.93 7.25 -14.48
N VAL A 212 -8.72 6.08 -15.07
CA VAL A 212 -7.41 5.44 -15.17
C VAL A 212 -6.88 5.64 -16.59
N LYS A 213 -5.66 6.20 -16.74
CA LYS A 213 -4.97 6.34 -18.01
C LYS A 213 -4.21 5.07 -18.39
N SER A 214 -3.50 4.50 -17.44
CA SER A 214 -2.72 3.28 -17.64
C SER A 214 -2.46 2.56 -16.33
N ILE A 215 -2.27 1.24 -16.44
CA ILE A 215 -1.95 0.37 -15.31
C ILE A 215 -0.70 -0.43 -15.71
N TYR A 216 0.24 -0.53 -14.77
CA TYR A 216 1.43 -1.36 -14.92
C TYR A 216 1.59 -2.25 -13.69
N ILE A 217 2.07 -3.46 -13.93
CA ILE A 217 2.47 -4.39 -12.89
C ILE A 217 3.92 -4.79 -13.11
N CYS A 218 4.68 -4.94 -12.04
CA CYS A 218 6.08 -5.35 -12.14
C CYS A 218 6.52 -6.16 -10.92
N ASN A 219 7.56 -6.96 -11.13
CA ASN A 219 8.36 -7.50 -10.04
C ASN A 219 9.28 -6.43 -9.46
N ALA A 220 9.64 -6.52 -8.19
CA ALA A 220 10.75 -5.76 -7.63
C ALA A 220 12.01 -5.99 -8.51
N MET A 221 12.60 -4.90 -9.03
CA MET A 221 13.73 -4.89 -9.97
C MET A 221 13.42 -5.41 -11.39
N GLY A 222 12.17 -5.72 -11.71
CA GLY A 222 11.75 -6.19 -13.04
C GLY A 222 11.19 -5.09 -13.94
N PRO A 223 10.96 -5.38 -15.22
CA PRO A 223 10.30 -4.47 -16.16
C PRO A 223 8.79 -4.38 -15.89
N GLY A 224 8.20 -3.23 -16.25
CA GLY A 224 6.77 -3.00 -16.14
C GLY A 224 5.98 -3.67 -17.27
N ILE A 225 4.93 -4.38 -16.93
CA ILE A 225 3.98 -5.04 -17.83
C ILE A 225 2.69 -4.22 -17.84
N LYS A 226 2.24 -3.78 -19.01
CA LYS A 226 1.05 -2.95 -19.14
C LYS A 226 -0.21 -3.79 -19.10
N LEU A 227 -1.11 -3.46 -18.18
CA LEU A 227 -2.43 -4.09 -18.05
C LEU A 227 -3.49 -3.32 -18.83
N ASP A 228 -4.61 -4.00 -19.15
CA ASP A 228 -5.80 -3.34 -19.65
C ASP A 228 -6.35 -2.36 -18.60
N ALA A 229 -6.57 -1.12 -19.02
CA ALA A 229 -7.12 -0.06 -18.19
C ALA A 229 -8.66 0.05 -18.30
N ASN A 230 -9.30 -0.75 -19.15
CA ASN A 230 -10.75 -0.83 -19.28
C ASN A 230 -11.35 -1.64 -18.12
N ILE A 231 -11.32 -1.05 -16.95
CA ILE A 231 -11.77 -1.63 -15.69
C ILE A 231 -13.19 -1.16 -15.38
#